data_f3c3c13f46f79d2705886a814526f0e7
#
_entry.id   f3c3c13f46f79d2705886a814526f0e7
#
_cell.length_a   1.000
_cell.length_b   1.000
_cell.length_c   1.000
_cell.angle_alpha   90.00
_cell.angle_beta   90.00
_cell.angle_gamma   90.00
#
_symmetry.space_group_name_H-M   'P 1'
#
loop_
_entity.id
_entity.type
_entity.pdbx_description
1 polymer ?
#
loop_
_entity_poly.entity_id
_entity_poly.type
_entity_poly.pdbx_seq_one_letter_code
_entity_poly.pdbx_strand_id
1 'polypeptide(L)'
;PLSVTAPLYEPVSINTSASAKITLPLLPEEERTNAIDACDFRRLTDNTITDKTVFMEEVRKSHEQGYGFDNEEFAVGIGCLAVPIYDNVKNCIGSLGITGSIQAYQKEDMFQHMLSVLREASSRITQNLIQ
;
A
#
# COMPACT_ATOMS: atom_id res chain seq x y z
N PRO A 1 4.61 9.59 -22.79
CA PRO A 1 4.91 8.41 -21.98
C PRO A 1 4.64 8.66 -20.50
N LEU A 2 4.13 7.64 -19.82
CA LEU A 2 3.89 7.71 -18.38
C LEU A 2 5.24 7.68 -17.64
N SER A 3 5.45 8.63 -16.75
CA SER A 3 6.63 8.66 -15.90
C SER A 3 6.20 8.57 -14.44
N VAL A 4 6.73 7.58 -13.73
CA VAL A 4 6.53 7.46 -12.29
C VAL A 4 7.82 7.95 -11.63
N THR A 5 7.71 9.08 -10.93
CA THR A 5 8.86 9.69 -10.25
C THR A 5 8.58 9.75 -8.75
N ALA A 6 9.43 9.10 -7.97
CA ALA A 6 9.42 9.24 -6.52
C ALA A 6 10.70 9.98 -6.10
N PRO A 7 10.61 10.96 -5.19
CA PRO A 7 11.80 11.65 -4.71
C PRO A 7 12.69 10.68 -3.93
N LEU A 8 14.00 10.76 -4.18
CA LEU A 8 14.98 9.92 -3.48
C LEU A 8 15.18 10.43 -2.05
N TYR A 9 15.21 9.51 -1.10
CA TYR A 9 15.48 9.78 0.32
C TYR A 9 14.44 10.70 1.01
N GLU A 10 13.28 10.87 0.41
CA GLU A 10 12.17 11.58 1.05
C GLU A 10 11.10 10.59 1.51
N PRO A 11 10.54 10.75 2.71
CA PRO A 11 9.47 9.88 3.17
C PRO A 11 8.19 10.14 2.35
N VAL A 12 7.47 9.08 2.04
CA VAL A 12 6.14 9.16 1.43
C VAL A 12 5.11 9.22 2.55
N SER A 13 4.15 10.14 2.43
CA SER A 13 3.09 10.28 3.43
C SER A 13 2.18 9.05 3.44
N ILE A 14 1.81 8.59 4.64
CA ILE A 14 1.01 7.37 4.80
C ILE A 14 -0.36 7.46 4.13
N ASN A 15 -0.95 8.65 4.05
CA ASN A 15 -2.29 8.83 3.44
C ASN A 15 -2.28 8.76 1.91
N THR A 16 -1.10 8.59 1.31
CA THR A 16 -0.93 8.46 -0.15
C THR A 16 -0.21 7.18 -0.55
N SER A 17 -0.16 6.19 0.34
CA SER A 17 0.65 4.99 0.16
C SER A 17 -0.18 3.72 0.27
N ALA A 18 -0.19 2.91 -0.79
CA ALA A 18 -0.78 1.57 -0.78
C ALA A 18 -0.09 0.67 0.27
N SER A 19 1.24 0.78 0.37
CA SER A 19 2.02 0.04 1.37
C SER A 19 1.61 0.39 2.80
N ALA A 20 1.37 1.68 3.09
CA ALA A 20 0.93 2.09 4.41
C ALA A 20 -0.44 1.51 4.75
N LYS A 21 -1.38 1.48 3.80
CA LYS A 21 -2.72 0.92 4.02
C LYS A 21 -2.69 -0.53 4.46
N ILE A 22 -1.74 -1.32 3.95
CA ILE A 22 -1.68 -2.74 4.25
C ILE A 22 -0.72 -3.09 5.40
N THR A 23 0.27 -2.24 5.68
CA THR A 23 1.22 -2.50 6.76
C THR A 23 0.81 -1.90 8.11
N LEU A 24 0.15 -0.74 8.12
CA LEU A 24 -0.30 -0.09 9.36
C LEU A 24 -1.11 -1.02 10.28
N PRO A 25 -2.11 -1.78 9.78
CA PRO A 25 -2.88 -2.65 10.67
C PRO A 25 -2.07 -3.80 11.27
N LEU A 26 -0.89 -4.08 10.71
CA LEU A 26 -0.01 -5.16 11.15
C LEU A 26 1.09 -4.68 12.11
N LEU A 27 1.17 -3.36 12.34
CA LEU A 27 2.05 -2.77 13.34
C LEU A 27 1.46 -2.88 14.75
N PRO A 28 2.31 -2.86 15.79
CA PRO A 28 1.82 -2.67 17.15
C PRO A 28 0.96 -1.41 17.25
N GLU A 29 -0.08 -1.46 18.09
CA GLU A 29 -1.06 -0.38 18.21
C GLU A 29 -0.41 0.99 18.46
N GLU A 30 0.59 1.05 19.34
CA GLU A 30 1.29 2.30 19.66
C GLU A 30 2.00 2.89 18.44
N GLU A 31 2.71 2.05 17.69
CA GLU A 31 3.40 2.50 16.46
C GLU A 31 2.42 2.97 15.41
N ARG A 32 1.31 2.26 15.22
CA ARG A 32 0.25 2.64 14.29
C ARG A 32 -0.37 3.97 14.67
N THR A 33 -0.73 4.15 15.93
CA THR A 33 -1.31 5.40 16.44
C THR A 33 -0.36 6.57 16.25
N ASN A 34 0.92 6.39 16.58
CA ASN A 34 1.94 7.42 16.42
C ASN A 34 2.12 7.82 14.95
N ALA A 35 2.13 6.86 14.03
CA ALA A 35 2.26 7.14 12.59
C ALA A 35 1.06 7.95 12.08
N ILE A 36 -0.14 7.57 12.47
CA ILE A 36 -1.37 8.27 12.06
C ILE A 36 -1.43 9.67 12.66
N ASP A 37 -1.09 9.83 13.93
CA ASP A 37 -1.11 11.13 14.61
C ASP A 37 -0.03 12.09 14.07
N ALA A 38 1.09 11.56 13.57
CA ALA A 38 2.15 12.37 12.97
C ALA A 38 1.86 12.77 11.51
N CYS A 39 0.86 12.19 10.88
CA CYS A 39 0.51 12.48 9.48
C CYS A 39 -0.26 13.80 9.39
N ASP A 40 0.13 14.66 8.46
CA ASP A 40 -0.54 15.94 8.21
C ASP A 40 -1.72 15.82 7.23
N PHE A 41 -1.94 14.64 6.66
CA PHE A 41 -3.00 14.35 5.70
C PHE A 41 -3.05 15.33 4.53
N ARG A 42 -1.88 15.74 4.07
CA ARG A 42 -1.73 16.68 2.96
C ARG A 42 -2.39 16.14 1.68
N ARG A 43 -3.09 17.02 0.96
CA ARG A 43 -3.68 16.70 -0.34
C ARG A 43 -2.64 16.82 -1.45
N LEU A 44 -2.51 15.76 -2.24
CA LEU A 44 -1.66 15.73 -3.45
C LEU A 44 -2.51 15.69 -4.71
N THR A 45 -3.71 15.08 -4.67
CA THR A 45 -4.66 14.98 -5.77
C THR A 45 -6.08 15.16 -5.24
N ASP A 46 -7.05 15.20 -6.14
CA ASP A 46 -8.46 15.22 -5.74
C ASP A 46 -8.89 13.93 -5.03
N ASN A 47 -8.17 12.82 -5.25
CA ASN A 47 -8.47 11.54 -4.64
C ASN A 47 -7.72 11.30 -3.31
N THR A 48 -6.78 12.14 -2.96
CA THR A 48 -6.03 11.98 -1.70
C THR A 48 -6.97 11.95 -0.51
N ILE A 49 -6.80 10.96 0.36
CA ILE A 49 -7.56 10.88 1.61
C ILE A 49 -6.97 11.91 2.59
N THR A 50 -7.76 12.92 2.94
CA THR A 50 -7.33 14.02 3.80
C THR A 50 -8.00 14.01 5.17
N ASP A 51 -8.88 13.06 5.41
CA ASP A 51 -9.58 12.90 6.69
C ASP A 51 -9.07 11.65 7.40
N LYS A 52 -8.66 11.81 8.66
CA LYS A 52 -8.11 10.73 9.48
C LYS A 52 -9.09 9.56 9.62
N THR A 53 -10.37 9.85 9.88
CA THR A 53 -11.39 8.82 10.08
C THR A 53 -11.63 8.02 8.79
N VAL A 54 -11.68 8.70 7.65
CA VAL A 54 -11.81 8.05 6.33
C VAL A 54 -10.59 7.18 6.06
N PHE A 55 -9.40 7.67 6.38
CA PHE A 55 -8.17 6.90 6.19
C PHE A 55 -8.13 5.64 7.07
N MET A 56 -8.55 5.75 8.32
CA MET A 56 -8.60 4.59 9.23
C MET A 56 -9.58 3.54 8.74
N GLU A 57 -10.70 3.93 8.15
CA GLU A 57 -11.66 3.01 7.53
C GLU A 57 -11.04 2.32 6.30
N GLU A 58 -10.30 3.06 5.49
CA GLU A 58 -9.58 2.50 4.34
C GLU A 58 -8.52 1.50 4.76
N VAL A 59 -7.79 1.79 5.84
CA VAL A 59 -6.82 0.87 6.45
C VAL A 59 -7.50 -0.41 6.93
N ARG A 60 -8.66 -0.28 7.58
CA ARG A 60 -9.46 -1.43 8.03
C ARG A 60 -9.88 -2.32 6.86
N LYS A 61 -10.39 -1.71 5.80
CA LYS A 61 -10.78 -2.43 4.57
C LYS A 61 -9.59 -3.14 3.93
N SER A 62 -8.45 -2.46 3.87
CA SER A 62 -7.22 -3.04 3.32
C SER A 62 -6.79 -4.27 4.09
N HIS A 63 -6.84 -4.22 5.43
CA HIS A 63 -6.53 -5.37 6.27
C HIS A 63 -7.50 -6.53 6.01
N GLU A 64 -8.79 -6.24 5.91
CA GLU A 64 -9.83 -7.24 5.70
C GLU A 64 -9.68 -7.93 4.35
N GLN A 65 -9.38 -7.18 3.29
CA GLN A 65 -9.22 -7.73 1.93
C GLN A 65 -7.83 -8.28 1.62
N GLY A 66 -6.81 -7.93 2.44
CA GLY A 66 -5.45 -8.44 2.31
C GLY A 66 -4.58 -7.73 1.29
N TYR A 67 -4.96 -6.55 0.83
CA TYR A 67 -4.14 -5.69 -0.03
C TYR A 67 -4.47 -4.22 0.19
N GLY A 68 -3.51 -3.36 -0.11
CA GLY A 68 -3.69 -1.91 -0.16
C GLY A 68 -3.73 -1.44 -1.60
N PHE A 69 -4.59 -0.49 -1.91
CA PHE A 69 -4.67 0.10 -3.24
C PHE A 69 -4.64 1.63 -3.16
N ASP A 70 -3.74 2.22 -3.93
CA ASP A 70 -3.65 3.65 -4.16
C ASP A 70 -4.33 3.96 -5.50
N ASN A 71 -5.48 4.61 -5.43
CA ASN A 71 -6.30 4.99 -6.58
C ASN A 71 -6.09 6.46 -6.91
N GLU A 72 -4.97 6.79 -7.57
CA GLU A 72 -4.61 8.16 -7.93
C GLU A 72 -4.54 9.11 -6.72
N GLU A 73 -4.22 8.60 -5.55
CA GLU A 73 -4.16 9.38 -4.31
C GLU A 73 -2.81 10.09 -4.16
N PHE A 74 -1.75 9.47 -4.65
CA PHE A 74 -0.40 10.05 -4.68
C PHE A 74 -0.19 10.93 -5.91
N ALA A 75 -0.58 10.46 -7.09
CA ALA A 75 -0.42 11.19 -8.35
C ALA A 75 -1.52 10.82 -9.34
N VAL A 76 -2.03 11.82 -10.05
CA VAL A 76 -3.02 11.61 -11.11
C VAL A 76 -2.45 10.68 -12.18
N GLY A 77 -3.24 9.70 -12.61
CA GLY A 77 -2.86 8.73 -13.63
C GLY A 77 -2.07 7.54 -13.10
N ILE A 78 -1.72 7.53 -11.83
CA ILE A 78 -0.89 6.48 -11.21
C ILE A 78 -1.71 5.68 -10.19
N GLY A 79 -1.60 4.36 -10.27
CA GLY A 79 -2.11 3.45 -9.25
C GLY A 79 -0.99 2.62 -8.64
N CYS A 80 -1.21 2.13 -7.44
CA CYS A 80 -0.31 1.19 -6.78
C CYS A 80 -1.11 0.14 -6.02
N LEU A 81 -0.72 -1.11 -6.17
CA LEU A 81 -1.31 -2.24 -5.46
C LEU A 81 -0.21 -2.88 -4.62
N ALA A 82 -0.47 -3.10 -3.32
CA ALA A 82 0.52 -3.64 -2.40
C ALA A 82 -0.05 -4.77 -1.54
N VAL A 83 0.80 -5.76 -1.27
CA VAL A 83 0.51 -6.88 -0.37
C VAL A 83 1.57 -6.94 0.73
N PRO A 84 1.25 -7.47 1.91
CA PRO A 84 2.25 -7.61 2.96
C PRO A 84 3.24 -8.74 2.67
N ILE A 85 4.44 -8.62 3.22
CA ILE A 85 5.44 -9.68 3.23
C ILE A 85 5.60 -10.14 4.68
N TYR A 86 5.50 -11.45 4.90
CA TYR A 86 5.64 -12.06 6.23
C TYR A 86 6.93 -12.86 6.34
N ASP A 87 7.47 -12.95 7.56
CA ASP A 87 8.51 -13.90 7.88
C ASP A 87 7.92 -15.30 8.13
N ASN A 88 8.76 -16.25 8.52
CA ASN A 88 8.35 -17.65 8.76
C ASN A 88 7.50 -17.85 10.04
N VAL A 89 7.39 -16.83 10.87
CA VAL A 89 6.55 -16.86 12.10
C VAL A 89 5.38 -15.87 11.99
N LYS A 90 5.05 -15.45 10.76
CA LYS A 90 3.90 -14.60 10.40
C LYS A 90 3.98 -13.16 10.91
N ASN A 91 5.18 -12.65 11.19
CA ASN A 91 5.37 -11.22 11.41
C ASN A 91 5.48 -10.51 10.08
N CYS A 92 4.81 -9.36 9.94
CA CYS A 92 4.97 -8.52 8.77
C CYS A 92 6.33 -7.82 8.79
N ILE A 93 7.12 -8.04 7.76
CA ILE A 93 8.46 -7.45 7.62
C ILE A 93 8.54 -6.39 6.54
N GLY A 94 7.46 -6.14 5.82
CA GLY A 94 7.40 -5.15 4.76
C GLY A 94 6.23 -5.36 3.84
N SER A 95 6.31 -4.76 2.68
CA SER A 95 5.29 -4.90 1.63
C SER A 95 5.93 -4.98 0.25
N LEU A 96 5.20 -5.56 -0.69
CA LEU A 96 5.57 -5.66 -2.08
C LEU A 96 4.45 -5.04 -2.91
N GLY A 97 4.80 -4.15 -3.85
CA GLY A 97 3.80 -3.47 -4.65
C GLY A 97 4.17 -3.35 -6.12
N ILE A 98 3.16 -3.08 -6.92
CA ILE A 98 3.28 -2.73 -8.34
C ILE A 98 2.70 -1.34 -8.52
N THR A 99 3.49 -0.42 -9.06
CA THR A 99 3.07 0.94 -9.40
C THR A 99 3.03 1.08 -10.92
N GLY A 100 2.00 1.70 -11.44
CA GLY A 100 1.85 1.89 -12.87
C GLY A 100 0.67 2.77 -13.26
N SER A 101 0.28 2.69 -14.53
CA SER A 101 -0.87 3.45 -15.03
C SER A 101 -2.16 3.01 -14.35
N ILE A 102 -2.96 3.98 -13.90
CA ILE A 102 -4.27 3.70 -13.27
C ILE A 102 -5.18 2.89 -14.20
N GLN A 103 -5.05 3.05 -15.51
CA GLN A 103 -5.87 2.33 -16.47
C GLN A 103 -5.71 0.81 -16.36
N ALA A 104 -4.52 0.31 -16.03
CA ALA A 104 -4.28 -1.11 -15.84
C ALA A 104 -5.07 -1.66 -14.64
N TYR A 105 -5.26 -0.86 -13.60
CA TYR A 105 -5.99 -1.26 -12.39
C TYR A 105 -7.51 -1.17 -12.54
N GLN A 106 -8.00 -0.49 -13.57
CA GLN A 106 -9.44 -0.35 -13.84
C GLN A 106 -10.05 -1.57 -14.52
N LYS A 107 -9.22 -2.46 -15.04
CA LYS A 107 -9.64 -3.73 -15.64
C LYS A 107 -9.60 -4.82 -14.58
N GLU A 108 -10.75 -5.40 -14.28
CA GLU A 108 -10.88 -6.39 -13.19
C GLU A 108 -9.94 -7.59 -13.36
N ASP A 109 -9.85 -8.15 -14.56
CA ASP A 109 -8.98 -9.28 -14.85
C ASP A 109 -7.49 -8.93 -14.66
N MET A 110 -7.07 -7.75 -15.08
CA MET A 110 -5.71 -7.27 -14.88
C MET A 110 -5.42 -7.02 -13.39
N PHE A 111 -6.36 -6.42 -12.68
CA PHE A 111 -6.25 -6.19 -11.24
C PHE A 111 -6.04 -7.52 -10.49
N GLN A 112 -6.87 -8.50 -10.76
CA GLN A 112 -6.76 -9.82 -10.13
C GLN A 112 -5.48 -10.55 -10.52
N HIS A 113 -5.01 -10.38 -11.75
CA HIS A 113 -3.74 -10.94 -12.19
C HIS A 113 -2.57 -10.33 -11.43
N MET A 114 -2.50 -9.01 -11.33
CA MET A 114 -1.45 -8.32 -10.56
C MET A 114 -1.46 -8.74 -9.08
N LEU A 115 -2.64 -8.86 -8.48
CA LEU A 115 -2.78 -9.30 -7.10
C LEU A 115 -2.25 -10.72 -6.91
N SER A 116 -2.56 -11.62 -7.83
CA SER A 116 -2.08 -13.00 -7.83
C SER A 116 -0.55 -13.07 -7.93
N VAL A 117 0.05 -12.28 -8.84
CA VAL A 117 1.51 -12.19 -9.02
C VAL A 117 2.17 -11.67 -7.74
N LEU A 118 1.61 -10.64 -7.14
CA LEU A 118 2.15 -10.08 -5.89
C LEU A 118 2.09 -11.10 -4.74
N ARG A 119 0.98 -11.80 -4.59
CA ARG A 119 0.81 -12.81 -3.54
C ARG A 119 1.79 -13.98 -3.70
N GLU A 120 2.00 -14.44 -4.92
CA GLU A 120 2.97 -15.49 -5.22
C GLU A 120 4.39 -15.03 -4.92
N ALA A 121 4.77 -13.82 -5.35
CA ALA A 121 6.08 -13.25 -5.10
C ALA A 121 6.33 -13.06 -3.60
N SER A 122 5.35 -12.53 -2.86
CA SER A 122 5.44 -12.38 -1.41
C SER A 122 5.66 -13.73 -0.72
N SER A 123 4.91 -14.76 -1.12
CA SER A 123 5.05 -16.11 -0.59
C SER A 123 6.44 -16.69 -0.84
N ARG A 124 7.00 -16.48 -2.03
CA ARG A 124 8.37 -16.91 -2.37
C ARG A 124 9.42 -16.21 -1.52
N ILE A 125 9.26 -14.93 -1.26
CA ILE A 125 10.17 -14.19 -0.37
C ILE A 125 10.15 -14.84 1.02
N THR A 126 8.98 -15.09 1.58
CA THR A 126 8.82 -15.74 2.87
C THR A 126 9.53 -17.10 2.90
N GLN A 127 9.34 -17.92 1.88
CA GLN A 127 9.96 -19.24 1.77
C GLN A 127 11.49 -19.16 1.75
N ASN A 128 12.05 -18.15 1.09
CA ASN A 128 13.50 -17.99 0.98
C ASN A 128 14.15 -17.44 2.26
N LEU A 129 13.38 -16.89 3.18
CA LEU A 129 13.88 -16.41 4.47
C LEU A 129 14.14 -17.53 5.48
N ILE A 130 13.68 -18.74 5.19
CA ILE A 130 13.77 -19.90 6.12
C ILE A 130 15.13 -20.60 6.02
N GLN A 131 15.98 -20.23 5.09
CA GLN A 131 17.26 -20.88 4.87
C GLN A 131 18.37 -20.35 5.77
#